data_5f48823a67dbaf2bdfb7cc6a7a258864
#
_entry.id   5f48823a67dbaf2bdfb7cc6a7a258864
#
_cell.length_a   1.000
_cell.length_b   1.000
_cell.length_c   1.000
_cell.angle_alpha   90.00
_cell.angle_beta   90.00
_cell.angle_gamma   90.00
#
_symmetry.space_group_name_H-M   'P 1'
#
loop_
_entity.id
_entity.type
_entity.pdbx_description
1 polymer ?
#
loop_
_entity_poly.entity_id
_entity_poly.type
_entity_poly.pdbx_seq_one_letter_code
_entity_poly.pdbx_strand_id
1 'polypeptide(L)'
;MEYKFCKINESEDTKKEAAKILYETFAGIGSWPELNIESAINEVNECIADEFICFGIKIENKLIGWIGLRPMYEKTWELHPIVIKKEFHGKGFGKILLDEMEKIAQEKEIIGIVAGSDDHINGTSLSEKDITGENIFDEIRNIKNYKNHPFEFYKKCGYAIIGIIPNANGHRKPDIWLWKDIRKKKPE
;
A
#
# COMPACT_ATOMS: atom_id res chain seq x y z
N MET A 1 -6.76 -17.32 -14.05
CA MET A 1 -7.09 -16.16 -14.92
C MET A 1 -5.79 -15.64 -15.48
N GLU A 2 -5.74 -15.47 -16.80
CA GLU A 2 -4.59 -14.85 -17.47
C GLU A 2 -4.58 -13.35 -17.19
N TYR A 3 -3.41 -12.80 -16.87
CA TYR A 3 -3.23 -11.38 -16.59
C TYR A 3 -1.98 -10.85 -17.29
N LYS A 4 -1.92 -9.53 -17.45
CA LYS A 4 -0.73 -8.83 -17.96
C LYS A 4 -0.45 -7.56 -17.15
N PHE A 5 0.80 -7.22 -16.97
CA PHE A 5 1.19 -5.90 -16.45
C PHE A 5 1.06 -4.85 -17.54
N CYS A 6 0.80 -3.61 -17.13
CA CYS A 6 0.67 -2.47 -18.03
C CYS A 6 1.22 -1.20 -17.36
N LYS A 7 1.64 -0.24 -18.17
CA LYS A 7 1.95 1.10 -17.67
C LYS A 7 0.64 1.86 -17.42
N ILE A 8 0.55 2.60 -16.31
CA ILE A 8 -0.63 3.41 -16.03
C ILE A 8 -0.78 4.56 -17.04
N ASN A 9 0.32 5.09 -17.53
CA ASN A 9 0.36 6.16 -18.54
C ASN A 9 0.31 5.67 -20.00
N GLU A 10 -0.03 4.40 -20.26
CA GLU A 10 -0.13 3.89 -21.63
C GLU A 10 -1.30 4.50 -22.43
N SER A 11 -2.34 4.98 -21.73
CA SER A 11 -3.46 5.70 -22.30
C SER A 11 -4.21 6.52 -21.25
N GLU A 12 -4.95 7.56 -21.70
CA GLU A 12 -5.80 8.34 -20.82
C GLU A 12 -6.93 7.50 -20.18
N ASP A 13 -7.42 6.47 -20.88
CA ASP A 13 -8.42 5.57 -20.33
C ASP A 13 -7.85 4.73 -19.20
N THR A 14 -6.60 4.25 -19.30
CA THR A 14 -5.94 3.52 -18.22
C THR A 14 -5.73 4.40 -16.99
N LYS A 15 -5.34 5.67 -17.17
CA LYS A 15 -5.24 6.63 -16.06
C LYS A 15 -6.59 6.87 -15.37
N LYS A 16 -7.66 7.06 -16.14
CA LYS A 16 -9.01 7.22 -15.59
C LYS A 16 -9.48 5.97 -14.84
N GLU A 17 -9.20 4.77 -15.37
CA GLU A 17 -9.48 3.52 -14.65
C GLU A 17 -8.70 3.42 -13.34
N ALA A 18 -7.42 3.81 -13.32
CA ALA A 18 -6.59 3.82 -12.11
C ALA A 18 -7.14 4.79 -11.06
N ALA A 19 -7.50 6.02 -11.46
CA ALA A 19 -8.12 7.01 -10.58
C ALA A 19 -9.47 6.52 -10.02
N LYS A 20 -10.28 5.87 -10.86
CA LYS A 20 -11.54 5.29 -10.43
C LYS A 20 -11.34 4.20 -9.39
N ILE A 21 -10.38 3.29 -9.59
CA ILE A 21 -10.07 2.23 -8.61
C ILE A 21 -9.60 2.84 -7.29
N LEU A 22 -8.75 3.88 -7.33
CA LEU A 22 -8.29 4.59 -6.14
C LEU A 22 -9.46 5.21 -5.39
N TYR A 23 -10.30 5.96 -6.11
CA TYR A 23 -11.49 6.57 -5.55
C TYR A 23 -12.44 5.55 -4.91
N GLU A 24 -12.79 4.48 -5.64
CA GLU A 24 -13.69 3.42 -5.13
C GLU A 24 -13.11 2.68 -3.91
N THR A 25 -11.77 2.65 -3.79
CA THR A 25 -11.09 1.99 -2.66
C THR A 25 -11.10 2.86 -1.40
N PHE A 26 -10.88 4.18 -1.53
CA PHE A 26 -10.62 5.06 -0.39
C PHE A 26 -11.66 6.15 -0.15
N ALA A 27 -12.62 6.39 -1.06
CA ALA A 27 -13.63 7.42 -0.87
C ALA A 27 -14.46 7.16 0.41
N GLY A 28 -14.54 8.17 1.26
CA GLY A 28 -15.25 8.08 2.55
C GLY A 28 -14.50 7.27 3.61
N ILE A 29 -13.26 6.86 3.36
CA ILE A 29 -12.43 6.13 4.30
C ILE A 29 -11.35 7.08 4.86
N GLY A 30 -11.17 7.07 6.15
CA GLY A 30 -10.51 8.01 7.05
C GLY A 30 -9.20 8.66 6.65
N SER A 31 -8.28 8.02 5.94
CA SER A 31 -7.01 8.64 5.51
C SER A 31 -7.20 9.65 4.38
N TRP A 32 -8.28 9.52 3.60
CA TRP A 32 -8.62 10.45 2.52
C TRP A 32 -10.11 10.85 2.54
N PRO A 33 -10.56 11.55 3.59
CA PRO A 33 -11.98 11.85 3.77
C PRO A 33 -12.57 12.75 2.67
N GLU A 34 -11.73 13.57 2.03
CA GLU A 34 -12.10 14.49 0.95
C GLU A 34 -11.75 13.97 -0.45
N LEU A 35 -11.38 12.68 -0.55
CA LEU A 35 -11.05 12.08 -1.85
C LEU A 35 -12.26 12.17 -2.79
N ASN A 36 -12.06 12.87 -3.89
CA ASN A 36 -12.98 12.93 -5.02
C ASN A 36 -12.27 12.45 -6.29
N ILE A 37 -13.00 12.35 -7.38
CA ILE A 37 -12.41 11.81 -8.63
C ILE A 37 -11.29 12.70 -9.19
N GLU A 38 -11.36 14.01 -9.01
CA GLU A 38 -10.32 14.95 -9.47
C GLU A 38 -9.03 14.76 -8.65
N SER A 39 -9.13 14.71 -7.33
CA SER A 39 -7.97 14.43 -6.46
C SER A 39 -7.40 13.03 -6.70
N ALA A 40 -8.22 12.03 -7.02
CA ALA A 40 -7.75 10.72 -7.41
C ALA A 40 -6.99 10.73 -8.76
N ILE A 41 -7.41 11.56 -9.72
CA ILE A 41 -6.67 11.77 -10.98
C ILE A 41 -5.32 12.44 -10.70
N ASN A 42 -5.28 13.45 -9.84
CA ASN A 42 -4.05 14.13 -9.46
C ASN A 42 -3.06 13.16 -8.79
N GLU A 43 -3.54 12.31 -7.88
CA GLU A 43 -2.71 11.27 -7.24
C GLU A 43 -2.12 10.28 -8.26
N VAL A 44 -2.92 9.84 -9.23
CA VAL A 44 -2.41 9.00 -10.33
C VAL A 44 -1.36 9.73 -11.14
N ASN A 45 -1.56 11.02 -11.46
CA ASN A 45 -0.58 11.81 -12.20
C ASN A 45 0.73 11.98 -11.43
N GLU A 46 0.69 12.14 -10.12
CA GLU A 46 1.87 12.15 -9.26
C GLU A 46 2.59 10.80 -9.29
N CYS A 47 1.85 9.70 -9.13
CA CYS A 47 2.42 8.34 -9.10
C CYS A 47 3.05 7.90 -10.44
N ILE A 48 2.72 8.53 -11.57
CA ILE A 48 3.32 8.22 -12.88
C ILE A 48 4.47 9.17 -13.27
N ALA A 49 4.88 10.08 -12.38
CA ALA A 49 6.04 10.93 -12.60
C ALA A 49 7.34 10.10 -12.71
N ASP A 50 8.36 10.64 -13.38
CA ASP A 50 9.56 9.89 -13.77
C ASP A 50 10.36 9.33 -12.58
N GLU A 51 10.30 9.97 -11.42
CA GLU A 51 10.97 9.52 -10.19
C GLU A 51 10.26 8.34 -9.51
N PHE A 52 9.01 8.06 -9.86
CA PHE A 52 8.22 6.97 -9.27
C PHE A 52 8.33 5.67 -10.10
N ILE A 53 8.01 4.56 -9.47
CA ILE A 53 7.73 3.30 -10.17
C ILE A 53 6.24 3.05 -10.05
N CYS A 54 5.53 3.00 -11.18
CA CYS A 54 4.09 2.82 -11.17
C CYS A 54 3.64 1.92 -12.32
N PHE A 55 2.85 0.89 -12.01
CA PHE A 55 2.27 0.01 -13.02
C PHE A 55 0.97 -0.63 -12.53
N GLY A 56 0.22 -1.18 -13.46
CA GLY A 56 -1.04 -1.86 -13.21
C GLY A 56 -1.06 -3.30 -13.68
N ILE A 57 -2.15 -3.98 -13.35
CA ILE A 57 -2.46 -5.33 -13.79
C ILE A 57 -3.82 -5.36 -14.48
N LYS A 58 -3.87 -5.96 -15.67
CA LYS A 58 -5.07 -6.10 -16.50
C LYS A 58 -5.49 -7.55 -16.67
N ILE A 59 -6.81 -7.78 -16.68
CA ILE A 59 -7.46 -9.01 -17.13
C ILE A 59 -8.41 -8.61 -18.25
N GLU A 60 -8.40 -9.32 -19.38
CA GLU A 60 -9.25 -9.01 -20.55
C GLU A 60 -9.20 -7.53 -20.96
N ASN A 61 -8.00 -6.94 -20.95
CA ASN A 61 -7.72 -5.53 -21.23
C ASN A 61 -8.33 -4.51 -20.25
N LYS A 62 -8.96 -4.92 -19.16
CA LYS A 62 -9.49 -4.03 -18.11
C LYS A 62 -8.52 -3.96 -16.94
N LEU A 63 -8.22 -2.76 -16.46
CA LEU A 63 -7.40 -2.57 -15.27
C LEU A 63 -8.16 -3.10 -14.04
N ILE A 64 -7.52 -3.99 -13.28
CA ILE A 64 -8.10 -4.57 -12.06
C ILE A 64 -7.42 -4.09 -10.79
N GLY A 65 -6.25 -3.45 -10.91
CA GLY A 65 -5.51 -2.87 -9.80
C GLY A 65 -4.20 -2.26 -10.26
N TRP A 66 -3.56 -1.53 -9.38
CA TRP A 66 -2.28 -0.89 -9.65
C TRP A 66 -1.50 -0.61 -8.38
N ILE A 67 -0.22 -0.30 -8.54
CA ILE A 67 0.73 -0.11 -7.46
C ILE A 67 1.70 1.00 -7.84
N GLY A 68 2.06 1.82 -6.85
CA GLY A 68 3.09 2.85 -6.94
C GLY A 68 4.15 2.67 -5.86
N LEU A 69 5.36 3.12 -6.15
CA LEU A 69 6.47 3.18 -5.23
C LEU A 69 7.18 4.52 -5.43
N ARG A 70 7.28 5.32 -4.35
CA ARG A 70 7.88 6.65 -4.38
C ARG A 70 9.16 6.72 -3.58
N PRO A 71 10.14 7.56 -3.99
CA PRO A 71 11.32 7.81 -3.21
C PRO A 71 10.97 8.36 -1.82
N MET A 72 11.55 7.78 -0.76
CA MET A 72 11.45 8.28 0.60
C MET A 72 12.83 8.58 1.17
N TYR A 73 13.74 7.65 1.01
CA TYR A 73 15.18 7.76 1.32
C TYR A 73 15.99 7.22 0.15
N GLU A 74 17.30 7.38 0.17
CA GLU A 74 18.19 6.92 -0.90
C GLU A 74 18.00 5.44 -1.25
N LYS A 75 17.83 4.57 -0.26
CA LYS A 75 17.75 3.10 -0.43
C LYS A 75 16.48 2.48 0.15
N THR A 76 15.54 3.27 0.66
CA THR A 76 14.24 2.81 1.18
C THR A 76 13.15 3.68 0.61
N TRP A 77 12.23 3.05 -0.12
CA TRP A 77 11.14 3.73 -0.81
C TRP A 77 9.79 3.34 -0.22
N GLU A 78 8.81 4.21 -0.38
CA GLU A 78 7.46 4.03 0.16
C GLU A 78 6.51 3.48 -0.90
N LEU A 79 5.80 2.42 -0.55
CA LEU A 79 4.69 1.89 -1.33
C LEU A 79 3.50 2.85 -1.24
N HIS A 80 3.11 3.43 -2.39
CA HIS A 80 2.06 4.43 -2.41
C HIS A 80 1.43 4.61 -3.82
N PRO A 81 0.18 4.18 -3.99
CA PRO A 81 -0.59 3.21 -3.20
C PRO A 81 -0.44 1.77 -3.73
N ILE A 82 -1.14 0.82 -3.12
CA ILE A 82 -1.51 -0.46 -3.73
C ILE A 82 -3.02 -0.61 -3.65
N VAL A 83 -3.67 -0.76 -4.80
CA VAL A 83 -5.12 -0.85 -4.90
C VAL A 83 -5.55 -1.94 -5.87
N ILE A 84 -6.57 -2.69 -5.47
CA ILE A 84 -7.19 -3.76 -6.27
C ILE A 84 -8.70 -3.57 -6.22
N LYS A 85 -9.38 -3.71 -7.35
CA LYS A 85 -10.85 -3.72 -7.39
C LYS A 85 -11.40 -4.78 -6.44
N LYS A 86 -12.46 -4.43 -5.70
CA LYS A 86 -13.04 -5.26 -4.64
C LYS A 86 -13.39 -6.69 -5.07
N GLU A 87 -13.90 -6.86 -6.30
CA GLU A 87 -14.25 -8.17 -6.86
C GLU A 87 -13.04 -9.08 -7.12
N PHE A 88 -11.82 -8.53 -7.05
CA PHE A 88 -10.56 -9.27 -7.19
C PHE A 88 -9.80 -9.45 -5.87
N HIS A 89 -10.36 -8.98 -4.75
CA HIS A 89 -9.77 -9.22 -3.43
C HIS A 89 -9.72 -10.72 -3.11
N GLY A 90 -8.73 -11.14 -2.33
CA GLY A 90 -8.55 -12.54 -1.91
C GLY A 90 -8.07 -13.49 -3.02
N LYS A 91 -7.89 -13.02 -4.26
CA LYS A 91 -7.46 -13.84 -5.41
C LYS A 91 -5.94 -13.78 -5.69
N GLY A 92 -5.17 -13.17 -4.79
CA GLY A 92 -3.70 -13.11 -4.88
C GLY A 92 -3.11 -11.97 -5.71
N PHE A 93 -3.92 -11.14 -6.38
CA PHE A 93 -3.42 -10.08 -7.26
C PHE A 93 -2.62 -8.99 -6.55
N GLY A 94 -2.96 -8.66 -5.29
CA GLY A 94 -2.16 -7.74 -4.48
C GLY A 94 -0.73 -8.27 -4.27
N LYS A 95 -0.59 -9.58 -3.98
CA LYS A 95 0.72 -10.20 -3.85
C LYS A 95 1.49 -10.22 -5.17
N ILE A 96 0.80 -10.49 -6.29
CA ILE A 96 1.42 -10.48 -7.63
C ILE A 96 1.98 -9.09 -7.96
N LEU A 97 1.23 -8.02 -7.70
CA LEU A 97 1.71 -6.64 -7.89
C LEU A 97 2.91 -6.34 -6.99
N LEU A 98 2.84 -6.75 -5.73
CA LEU A 98 3.90 -6.50 -4.75
C LEU A 98 5.19 -7.26 -5.10
N ASP A 99 5.09 -8.54 -5.47
CA ASP A 99 6.23 -9.37 -5.88
C ASP A 99 6.93 -8.77 -7.12
N GLU A 100 6.17 -8.25 -8.08
CA GLU A 100 6.74 -7.60 -9.27
C GLU A 100 7.38 -6.25 -8.93
N MET A 101 6.75 -5.44 -8.06
CA MET A 101 7.32 -4.19 -7.56
C MET A 101 8.66 -4.42 -6.87
N GLU A 102 8.74 -5.44 -6.02
CA GLU A 102 9.97 -5.80 -5.31
C GLU A 102 11.11 -6.16 -6.28
N LYS A 103 10.82 -6.87 -7.38
CA LYS A 103 11.84 -7.18 -8.42
C LYS A 103 12.35 -5.92 -9.11
N ILE A 104 11.43 -5.05 -9.54
CA ILE A 104 11.79 -3.78 -10.20
C ILE A 104 12.61 -2.89 -9.23
N ALA A 105 12.21 -2.84 -7.97
CA ALA A 105 12.92 -2.08 -6.94
C ALA A 105 14.34 -2.63 -6.69
N GLN A 106 14.51 -3.97 -6.67
CA GLN A 106 15.84 -4.61 -6.59
C GLN A 106 16.74 -4.26 -7.76
N GLU A 107 16.20 -4.17 -8.98
CA GLU A 107 16.96 -3.77 -10.17
C GLU A 107 17.45 -2.32 -10.09
N LYS A 108 16.76 -1.47 -9.31
CA LYS A 108 17.16 -0.09 -8.99
C LYS A 108 18.01 0.01 -7.72
N GLU A 109 18.50 -1.10 -7.20
CA GLU A 109 19.34 -1.18 -6.00
C GLU A 109 18.66 -0.59 -4.73
N ILE A 110 17.33 -0.58 -4.69
CA ILE A 110 16.56 -0.27 -3.49
C ILE A 110 16.71 -1.43 -2.52
N ILE A 111 16.92 -1.13 -1.25
CA ILE A 111 17.17 -2.11 -0.19
C ILE A 111 15.90 -2.43 0.59
N GLY A 112 15.07 -1.44 0.83
CA GLY A 112 13.88 -1.59 1.66
C GLY A 112 12.64 -0.96 1.05
N ILE A 113 11.49 -1.58 1.28
CA ILE A 113 10.19 -1.00 0.97
C ILE A 113 9.44 -0.80 2.29
N VAL A 114 8.93 0.42 2.48
CA VAL A 114 8.05 0.81 3.59
C VAL A 114 6.62 0.87 3.09
N ALA A 115 5.67 0.53 3.95
CA ALA A 115 4.24 0.70 3.69
C ALA A 115 3.55 1.25 4.95
N GLY A 116 2.76 2.31 4.81
CA GLY A 116 1.81 2.77 5.81
C GLY A 116 0.48 2.02 5.69
N SER A 117 -0.19 1.81 6.81
CA SER A 117 -1.50 1.14 6.85
C SER A 117 -2.36 1.71 7.98
N ASP A 118 -3.20 2.68 7.63
CA ASP A 118 -4.04 3.42 8.57
C ASP A 118 -5.13 2.58 9.22
N ASP A 119 -5.21 2.62 10.56
CA ASP A 119 -6.33 2.03 11.30
C ASP A 119 -7.43 3.08 11.62
N HIS A 120 -8.12 3.54 10.58
CA HIS A 120 -9.20 4.53 10.71
C HIS A 120 -10.56 3.95 11.10
N ILE A 121 -10.75 2.62 10.98
CA ILE A 121 -12.03 1.93 11.28
C ILE A 121 -12.01 1.20 12.63
N ASN A 122 -10.99 1.42 13.46
CA ASN A 122 -10.74 0.65 14.68
C ASN A 122 -10.70 -0.85 14.37
N GLY A 123 -9.88 -1.21 13.42
CA GLY A 123 -9.72 -2.57 12.91
C GLY A 123 -8.72 -3.40 13.67
N THR A 124 -7.95 -2.77 14.58
CA THR A 124 -6.92 -3.44 15.37
C THR A 124 -7.04 -3.15 16.86
N SER A 125 -6.33 -3.90 17.69
CA SER A 125 -6.24 -3.64 19.14
C SER A 125 -5.55 -2.33 19.49
N LEU A 126 -4.83 -1.72 18.55
CA LEU A 126 -4.16 -0.43 18.76
C LEU A 126 -5.14 0.72 18.93
N SER A 127 -6.38 0.56 18.47
CA SER A 127 -7.45 1.56 18.60
C SER A 127 -8.25 1.46 19.89
N GLU A 128 -7.99 0.47 20.75
CA GLU A 128 -8.76 0.24 21.98
C GLU A 128 -8.34 1.14 23.14
N LYS A 129 -7.09 1.63 23.11
CA LYS A 129 -6.50 2.40 24.21
C LYS A 129 -5.54 3.49 23.70
N ASP A 130 -5.15 4.37 24.61
CA ASP A 130 -4.15 5.38 24.29
C ASP A 130 -2.77 4.75 24.19
N ILE A 131 -2.09 5.01 23.09
CA ILE A 131 -0.72 4.59 22.84
C ILE A 131 0.22 5.70 23.34
N THR A 132 1.14 5.32 24.20
CA THR A 132 2.16 6.21 24.81
C THR A 132 3.56 5.69 24.53
N GLY A 133 4.59 6.50 24.80
CA GLY A 133 5.98 6.05 24.68
C GLY A 133 6.33 4.84 25.59
N GLU A 134 5.57 4.64 26.66
CA GLU A 134 5.80 3.55 27.61
C GLU A 134 5.22 2.21 27.13
N ASN A 135 4.08 2.25 26.41
CA ASN A 135 3.37 1.01 26.01
C ASN A 135 3.50 0.64 24.53
N ILE A 136 3.96 1.56 23.67
CA ILE A 136 3.95 1.41 22.21
C ILE A 136 4.52 0.09 21.69
N PHE A 137 5.68 -0.35 22.21
CA PHE A 137 6.33 -1.58 21.74
C PHE A 137 5.60 -2.84 22.18
N ASP A 138 4.97 -2.83 23.35
CA ASP A 138 4.17 -3.95 23.83
C ASP A 138 2.85 -4.04 23.05
N GLU A 139 2.23 -2.91 22.71
CA GLU A 139 1.03 -2.89 21.89
C GLU A 139 1.31 -3.36 20.45
N ILE A 140 2.44 -2.98 19.86
CA ILE A 140 2.87 -3.48 18.55
C ILE A 140 3.11 -5.00 18.62
N ARG A 141 3.80 -5.49 19.67
CA ARG A 141 4.10 -6.93 19.82
C ARG A 141 2.85 -7.78 19.95
N ASN A 142 1.81 -7.26 20.60
CA ASN A 142 0.57 -7.94 20.91
C ASN A 142 -0.60 -7.53 19.99
N ILE A 143 -0.33 -6.87 18.87
CA ILE A 143 -1.37 -6.40 17.95
C ILE A 143 -2.29 -7.53 17.50
N LYS A 144 -3.61 -7.26 17.56
CA LYS A 144 -4.66 -8.16 17.07
C LYS A 144 -5.40 -7.49 15.92
N ASN A 145 -5.80 -8.30 14.94
CA ASN A 145 -6.63 -7.86 13.82
C ASN A 145 -8.08 -8.25 14.05
N TYR A 146 -8.97 -7.28 14.10
CA TYR A 146 -10.40 -7.48 14.38
C TYR A 146 -11.28 -7.40 13.13
N LYS A 147 -10.85 -6.63 12.12
CA LYS A 147 -11.68 -6.32 10.95
C LYS A 147 -10.94 -6.52 9.62
N ASN A 148 -10.11 -7.57 9.53
CA ASN A 148 -9.31 -7.85 8.33
C ASN A 148 -8.44 -6.64 7.89
N HIS A 149 -7.83 -5.97 8.87
CA HIS A 149 -6.97 -4.82 8.61
C HIS A 149 -5.80 -5.20 7.70
N PRO A 150 -5.42 -4.35 6.71
CA PRO A 150 -4.43 -4.66 5.68
C PRO A 150 -3.02 -5.00 6.18
N PHE A 151 -2.64 -4.64 7.42
CA PHE A 151 -1.31 -4.97 7.92
C PHE A 151 -0.99 -6.47 7.86
N GLU A 152 -1.99 -7.35 8.00
CA GLU A 152 -1.79 -8.79 7.86
C GLU A 152 -1.46 -9.23 6.43
N PHE A 153 -2.00 -8.55 5.41
CA PHE A 153 -1.61 -8.79 4.04
C PHE A 153 -0.12 -8.54 3.85
N TYR A 154 0.37 -7.41 4.33
CA TYR A 154 1.80 -7.09 4.27
C TYR A 154 2.64 -8.08 5.06
N LYS A 155 2.22 -8.48 6.26
CA LYS A 155 2.92 -9.53 7.05
C LYS A 155 3.01 -10.86 6.28
N LYS A 156 1.93 -11.29 5.62
CA LYS A 156 1.93 -12.49 4.76
C LYS A 156 2.86 -12.35 3.54
N CYS A 157 3.13 -11.13 3.10
CA CYS A 157 4.10 -10.82 2.05
C CYS A 157 5.53 -10.64 2.56
N GLY A 158 5.78 -10.85 3.87
CA GLY A 158 7.12 -10.81 4.49
C GLY A 158 7.53 -9.45 5.04
N TYR A 159 6.60 -8.50 5.17
CA TYR A 159 6.84 -7.22 5.85
C TYR A 159 6.74 -7.40 7.36
N ALA A 160 7.59 -6.69 8.10
CA ALA A 160 7.54 -6.59 9.56
C ALA A 160 6.99 -5.23 9.98
N ILE A 161 6.21 -5.17 11.04
CA ILE A 161 5.84 -3.88 11.66
C ILE A 161 7.09 -3.30 12.30
N ILE A 162 7.44 -2.08 11.92
CA ILE A 162 8.61 -1.35 12.43
C ILE A 162 8.22 -0.21 13.39
N GLY A 163 6.97 0.16 13.40
CA GLY A 163 6.46 1.21 14.27
C GLY A 163 5.01 1.54 13.99
N ILE A 164 4.51 2.51 14.76
CA ILE A 164 3.21 3.13 14.53
C ILE A 164 3.32 4.62 14.79
N ILE A 165 2.46 5.41 14.15
CA ILE A 165 2.24 6.81 14.50
C ILE A 165 0.90 6.87 15.25
N PRO A 166 0.90 7.03 16.59
CA PRO A 166 -0.33 7.12 17.36
C PRO A 166 -1.16 8.33 16.94
N ASN A 167 -2.47 8.17 16.88
CA ASN A 167 -3.40 9.26 16.54
C ASN A 167 -3.17 9.93 15.18
N ALA A 168 -2.49 9.29 14.24
CA ALA A 168 -2.17 9.83 12.91
C ALA A 168 -3.42 10.37 12.18
N ASN A 169 -4.53 9.64 12.27
CA ASN A 169 -5.81 9.94 11.61
C ASN A 169 -6.92 10.36 12.59
N GLY A 170 -6.56 10.85 13.77
CA GLY A 170 -7.45 11.23 14.85
C GLY A 170 -7.25 10.38 16.10
N HIS A 171 -7.99 10.69 17.16
CA HIS A 171 -7.85 9.99 18.44
C HIS A 171 -8.02 8.49 18.31
N ARG A 172 -7.02 7.72 18.76
CA ARG A 172 -6.94 6.25 18.65
C ARG A 172 -7.05 5.71 17.22
N LYS A 173 -6.59 6.47 16.24
CA LYS A 173 -6.51 6.06 14.83
C LYS A 173 -5.06 6.08 14.36
N PRO A 174 -4.27 5.06 14.73
CA PRO A 174 -2.86 5.02 14.39
C PRO A 174 -2.63 4.72 12.92
N ASP A 175 -1.47 5.12 12.41
CA ASP A 175 -0.91 4.58 11.19
C ASP A 175 0.14 3.52 11.54
N ILE A 176 0.03 2.34 10.93
CA ILE A 176 0.90 1.19 11.16
C ILE A 176 1.96 1.16 10.07
N TRP A 177 3.22 1.30 10.45
CA TRP A 177 4.34 1.29 9.53
C TRP A 177 4.99 -0.08 9.45
N LEU A 178 5.06 -0.59 8.22
CA LEU A 178 5.66 -1.88 7.91
C LEU A 178 6.86 -1.69 6.98
N TRP A 179 7.81 -2.59 7.05
CA TRP A 179 9.03 -2.56 6.24
C TRP A 179 9.45 -3.97 5.84
N LYS A 180 10.06 -4.09 4.66
CA LYS A 180 10.66 -5.32 4.18
C LYS A 180 12.04 -5.05 3.59
N ASP A 181 13.04 -5.85 3.98
CA ASP A 181 14.31 -5.94 3.28
C ASP A 181 14.10 -6.77 2.01
N ILE A 182 14.26 -6.12 0.86
CA ILE A 182 14.04 -6.75 -0.45
C ILE A 182 15.32 -7.23 -1.12
N ARG A 183 16.48 -7.12 -0.47
CA ARG A 183 17.74 -7.60 -1.05
C ARG A 183 17.66 -9.10 -1.34
N LYS A 184 18.27 -9.53 -2.46
CA LYS A 184 18.45 -10.96 -2.72
C LYS A 184 19.29 -11.56 -1.58
N LYS A 185 18.74 -12.54 -0.87
CA LYS A 185 19.53 -13.28 0.12
C LYS A 185 20.72 -13.91 -0.61
N LYS A 186 21.94 -13.66 -0.14
CA LYS A 186 23.10 -14.42 -0.61
C LYS A 186 22.83 -15.89 -0.26
N PRO A 187 23.09 -16.83 -1.17
CA PRO A 187 23.11 -18.23 -0.80
C PRO A 187 24.14 -18.40 0.34
N GLU A 188 23.73 -19.05 1.43
CA GLU A 188 24.62 -19.48 2.52
C GLU A 188 25.62 -20.50 2.03
#